data_1c69a8c04e13d8727d5bb2e2f806a53a
#
_entry.id   1c69a8c04e13d8727d5bb2e2f806a53a
#
_cell.length_a   1.000
_cell.length_b   1.000
_cell.length_c   1.000
_cell.angle_alpha   90.00
_cell.angle_beta   90.00
_cell.angle_gamma   90.00
#
_symmetry.space_group_name_H-M   'P 1'
#
loop_
_entity.id
_entity.type
_entity.pdbx_description
1 polymer ?
#
loop_
_entity_poly.entity_id
_entity_poly.type
_entity_poly.pdbx_seq_one_letter_code
_entity_poly.pdbx_strand_id
1 'polypeptide(L)'
;MKAKIIGISMAAAVAIAMIVVIVYVGPIDISKPQEDDPFKDWNRSGHFAINKHEYKIGENIFISVNGLGPLDVGNMGFILPNGTTTYIAIQFDGSLKPQFNQYFEPGISKARMICSVSDILWEWTVVFKQTKYKPLKFKIINETLPGEEYQFQRVC
;
A
#
# COMPACT_ATOMS: atom_id res chain seq x y z
N MET A 1 6.07 31.06 65.55
CA MET A 1 7.21 30.64 64.68
C MET A 1 7.32 29.16 64.41
N LYS A 2 6.50 28.25 64.98
CA LYS A 2 6.61 26.79 64.75
C LYS A 2 5.87 26.28 63.49
N ALA A 3 4.88 26.98 62.95
CA ALA A 3 4.09 26.53 61.81
C ALA A 3 4.84 26.66 60.45
N LYS A 4 5.79 27.60 60.29
CA LYS A 4 6.54 27.77 59.04
C LYS A 4 7.58 26.66 58.75
N ILE A 5 8.09 26.02 59.77
CA ILE A 5 9.13 24.97 59.63
C ILE A 5 8.49 23.66 59.13
N ILE A 6 7.27 23.37 59.54
CA ILE A 6 6.56 22.13 59.12
C ILE A 6 6.19 22.19 57.60
N GLY A 7 5.80 23.38 57.11
CA GLY A 7 5.44 23.51 55.70
C GLY A 7 6.66 23.32 54.74
N ILE A 8 7.83 23.78 55.13
CA ILE A 8 9.06 23.62 54.32
C ILE A 8 9.54 22.17 54.32
N SER A 9 9.39 21.46 55.43
CA SER A 9 9.73 20.03 55.55
C SER A 9 8.85 19.15 54.67
N MET A 10 7.53 19.41 54.61
CA MET A 10 6.64 18.64 53.72
C MET A 10 6.93 18.86 52.23
N ALA A 11 7.17 20.10 51.84
CA ALA A 11 7.48 20.41 50.43
C ALA A 11 8.81 19.74 49.99
N ALA A 12 9.82 19.72 50.87
CA ALA A 12 11.10 19.06 50.58
C ALA A 12 10.92 17.53 50.45
N ALA A 13 10.10 16.91 51.30
CA ALA A 13 9.85 15.46 51.26
C ALA A 13 9.14 15.05 49.96
N VAL A 14 8.19 15.84 49.45
CA VAL A 14 7.47 15.57 48.20
C VAL A 14 8.43 15.72 47.01
N ALA A 15 9.29 16.73 47.01
CA ALA A 15 10.28 16.94 45.93
C ALA A 15 11.30 15.78 45.84
N ILE A 16 11.78 15.28 46.99
CA ILE A 16 12.70 14.15 47.06
C ILE A 16 12.01 12.87 46.55
N ALA A 17 10.76 12.63 46.93
CA ALA A 17 9.98 11.47 46.46
C ALA A 17 9.79 11.48 44.95
N MET A 18 9.52 12.63 44.32
CA MET A 18 9.45 12.74 42.87
C MET A 18 10.79 12.47 42.15
N ILE A 19 11.89 12.96 42.69
CA ILE A 19 13.23 12.72 42.13
C ILE A 19 13.59 11.23 42.22
N VAL A 20 13.27 10.57 43.33
CA VAL A 20 13.53 9.14 43.52
C VAL A 20 12.74 8.31 42.52
N VAL A 21 11.47 8.63 42.25
CA VAL A 21 10.66 7.93 41.24
C VAL A 21 11.28 8.06 39.83
N ILE A 22 11.78 9.23 39.46
CA ILE A 22 12.42 9.43 38.15
C ILE A 22 13.73 8.65 38.02
N VAL A 23 14.51 8.55 39.12
CA VAL A 23 15.80 7.85 39.12
C VAL A 23 15.62 6.32 39.12
N TYR A 24 14.62 5.80 39.83
CA TYR A 24 14.40 4.35 39.92
C TYR A 24 13.55 3.77 38.78
N VAL A 25 12.63 4.53 38.21
CA VAL A 25 11.75 4.05 37.12
C VAL A 25 12.43 4.26 35.75
N GLY A 26 13.48 5.10 35.69
CA GLY A 26 14.11 5.51 34.43
C GLY A 26 13.17 6.39 33.59
N PRO A 27 13.64 6.96 32.48
CA PRO A 27 12.75 7.57 31.52
C PRO A 27 11.80 6.49 31.02
N ILE A 28 10.49 6.68 31.22
CA ILE A 28 9.48 5.86 30.56
C ILE A 28 9.69 6.09 29.10
N ASP A 29 10.30 5.11 28.43
CA ASP A 29 10.44 5.11 26.98
C ASP A 29 9.03 4.94 26.41
N ILE A 30 8.36 6.08 26.20
CA ILE A 30 7.13 6.13 25.43
C ILE A 30 7.55 6.02 23.96
N SER A 31 8.22 4.92 23.63
CA SER A 31 8.26 4.44 22.25
C SER A 31 6.79 4.22 21.89
N LYS A 32 6.26 5.11 21.04
CA LYS A 32 4.95 4.89 20.43
C LYS A 32 4.95 3.45 19.95
N PRO A 33 3.91 2.65 20.26
CA PRO A 33 3.76 1.36 19.63
C PRO A 33 4.00 1.61 18.15
N GLN A 34 5.00 0.94 17.58
CA GLN A 34 5.26 1.04 16.14
C GLN A 34 4.00 0.46 15.53
N GLU A 35 3.11 1.36 15.09
CA GLU A 35 1.90 1.00 14.39
C GLU A 35 2.40 0.26 13.17
N ASP A 36 2.26 -1.07 13.19
CA ASP A 36 2.65 -1.91 12.07
C ASP A 36 1.87 -1.41 10.87
N ASP A 37 2.52 -0.67 9.98
CA ASP A 37 1.90 -0.18 8.75
C ASP A 37 1.40 -1.41 7.97
N PRO A 38 0.08 -1.67 7.91
CA PRO A 38 -0.47 -2.84 7.24
C PRO A 38 -0.16 -2.82 5.73
N PHE A 39 0.38 -1.72 5.23
CA PHE A 39 0.74 -1.51 3.84
C PHE A 39 2.26 -1.50 3.60
N LYS A 40 3.09 -1.86 4.58
CA LYS A 40 4.56 -1.81 4.45
C LYS A 40 5.09 -2.67 3.30
N ASP A 41 4.41 -3.79 3.02
CA ASP A 41 4.80 -4.76 1.99
C ASP A 41 4.15 -4.48 0.62
N TRP A 42 3.39 -3.39 0.50
CA TRP A 42 2.77 -3.01 -0.75
C TRP A 42 3.79 -2.41 -1.72
N ASN A 43 3.63 -2.76 -2.98
CA ASN A 43 4.43 -2.22 -4.07
C ASN A 43 3.96 -0.79 -4.40
N ARG A 44 4.83 0.21 -4.19
CA ARG A 44 4.43 1.63 -4.22
C ARG A 44 5.24 2.47 -5.19
N SER A 45 4.57 3.46 -5.79
CA SER A 45 5.19 4.54 -6.55
C SER A 45 4.40 5.84 -6.33
N GLY A 46 4.97 6.76 -5.55
CA GLY A 46 4.28 8.00 -5.16
C GLY A 46 2.95 7.72 -4.45
N HIS A 47 1.87 8.22 -5.02
CA HIS A 47 0.51 8.09 -4.49
C HIS A 47 -0.16 6.74 -4.79
N PHE A 48 0.49 5.90 -5.60
CA PHE A 48 -0.06 4.64 -6.09
C PHE A 48 0.54 3.45 -5.34
N ALA A 49 -0.30 2.50 -4.99
CA ALA A 49 0.11 1.26 -4.33
C ALA A 49 -0.68 0.06 -4.88
N ILE A 50 0.00 -1.07 -5.01
CA ILE A 50 -0.56 -2.38 -5.35
C ILE A 50 -0.30 -3.30 -4.17
N ASN A 51 -1.32 -4.07 -3.76
CA ASN A 51 -1.30 -4.82 -2.50
C ASN A 51 -0.32 -5.99 -2.46
N LYS A 52 0.22 -6.45 -3.61
CA LYS A 52 1.16 -7.58 -3.67
C LYS A 52 2.19 -7.39 -4.78
N HIS A 53 3.26 -8.16 -4.72
CA HIS A 53 4.27 -8.30 -5.78
C HIS A 53 4.00 -9.51 -6.69
N GLU A 54 3.27 -10.51 -6.20
CA GLU A 54 2.94 -11.74 -6.93
C GLU A 54 1.46 -12.09 -6.72
N TYR A 55 0.81 -12.53 -7.80
CA TYR A 55 -0.61 -12.92 -7.84
C TYR A 55 -0.74 -14.29 -8.50
N LYS A 56 -1.75 -15.02 -8.09
CA LYS A 56 -2.21 -16.25 -8.77
C LYS A 56 -3.15 -15.89 -9.92
N ILE A 57 -3.33 -16.82 -10.85
CA ILE A 57 -4.34 -16.74 -11.90
C ILE A 57 -5.72 -16.73 -11.22
N GLY A 58 -6.61 -15.82 -11.62
CA GLY A 58 -7.94 -15.61 -11.01
C GLY A 58 -7.91 -14.71 -9.76
N GLU A 59 -6.76 -14.19 -9.39
CA GLU A 59 -6.66 -13.30 -8.23
C GLU A 59 -6.88 -11.83 -8.62
N ASN A 60 -7.66 -11.13 -7.80
CA ASN A 60 -7.87 -9.71 -7.96
C ASN A 60 -6.62 -8.89 -7.60
N ILE A 61 -6.22 -8.02 -8.50
CA ILE A 61 -5.18 -7.01 -8.24
C ILE A 61 -5.86 -5.80 -7.62
N PHE A 62 -5.50 -5.51 -6.37
CA PHE A 62 -6.04 -4.36 -5.65
C PHE A 62 -5.08 -3.17 -5.74
N ILE A 63 -5.62 -2.02 -6.12
CA ILE A 63 -4.90 -0.77 -6.29
C ILE A 63 -5.47 0.24 -5.31
N SER A 64 -4.60 0.90 -4.57
CA SER A 64 -4.95 2.02 -3.70
C SER A 64 -4.22 3.28 -4.19
N VAL A 65 -4.95 4.36 -4.27
CA VAL A 65 -4.44 5.68 -4.65
C VAL A 65 -4.81 6.67 -3.55
N ASN A 66 -3.81 7.34 -2.98
CA ASN A 66 -4.03 8.25 -1.85
C ASN A 66 -3.20 9.52 -1.97
N GLY A 67 -3.83 10.66 -1.66
CA GLY A 67 -3.15 11.94 -1.53
C GLY A 67 -2.78 12.60 -2.85
N LEU A 68 -3.53 12.33 -3.95
CA LEU A 68 -3.37 13.07 -5.19
C LEU A 68 -3.63 14.56 -4.96
N GLY A 69 -2.72 15.39 -5.47
CA GLY A 69 -2.92 16.83 -5.53
C GLY A 69 -3.79 17.25 -6.71
N PRO A 70 -4.31 18.50 -6.74
CA PRO A 70 -5.16 18.98 -7.83
C PRO A 70 -4.48 18.97 -9.22
N LEU A 71 -3.16 18.92 -9.27
CA LEU A 71 -2.39 18.87 -10.53
C LEU A 71 -2.01 17.43 -10.94
N ASP A 72 -2.32 16.43 -10.11
CA ASP A 72 -2.06 15.03 -10.42
C ASP A 72 -3.18 14.49 -11.31
N VAL A 73 -3.02 14.66 -12.61
CA VAL A 73 -3.95 14.19 -13.65
C VAL A 73 -3.20 13.28 -14.61
N GLY A 74 -3.81 12.16 -14.98
CA GLY A 74 -3.16 11.23 -15.91
C GLY A 74 -3.85 9.88 -16.05
N ASN A 75 -3.07 8.91 -16.52
CA ASN A 75 -3.53 7.54 -16.71
C ASN A 75 -2.53 6.54 -16.11
N MET A 76 -3.04 5.55 -15.40
CA MET A 76 -2.32 4.38 -14.93
C MET A 76 -2.62 3.22 -15.88
N GLY A 77 -1.64 2.82 -16.69
CA GLY A 77 -1.77 1.75 -17.68
C GLY A 77 -1.10 0.47 -17.20
N PHE A 78 -1.82 -0.64 -17.26
CA PHE A 78 -1.31 -1.98 -16.95
C PHE A 78 -0.88 -2.67 -18.24
N ILE A 79 0.40 -2.91 -18.38
CA ILE A 79 1.03 -3.49 -19.58
C ILE A 79 1.23 -4.98 -19.37
N LEU A 80 0.75 -5.77 -20.33
CA LEU A 80 0.94 -7.22 -20.36
C LEU A 80 2.43 -7.61 -20.41
N PRO A 81 2.77 -8.86 -20.09
CA PRO A 81 4.14 -9.38 -20.13
C PRO A 81 4.84 -9.24 -21.48
N ASN A 82 4.09 -9.12 -22.58
CA ASN A 82 4.67 -8.85 -23.91
C ASN A 82 5.29 -7.44 -24.04
N GLY A 83 5.14 -6.58 -23.02
CA GLY A 83 5.74 -5.24 -22.96
C GLY A 83 5.12 -4.18 -23.85
N THR A 84 4.11 -4.51 -24.66
CA THR A 84 3.53 -3.61 -25.67
C THR A 84 2.03 -3.38 -25.50
N THR A 85 1.31 -4.40 -25.07
CA THR A 85 -0.16 -4.34 -24.98
C THR A 85 -0.62 -3.81 -23.64
N THR A 86 -1.42 -2.73 -23.67
CA THR A 86 -2.11 -2.24 -22.47
C THR A 86 -3.37 -3.06 -22.23
N TYR A 87 -3.42 -3.76 -21.10
CA TYR A 87 -4.59 -4.55 -20.70
C TYR A 87 -5.75 -3.68 -20.27
N ILE A 88 -5.48 -2.73 -19.36
CA ILE A 88 -6.43 -1.74 -18.85
C ILE A 88 -5.71 -0.43 -18.57
N ALA A 89 -6.43 0.69 -18.72
CA ALA A 89 -5.96 2.00 -18.32
C ALA A 89 -7.00 2.64 -17.39
N ILE A 90 -6.56 3.10 -16.22
CA ILE A 90 -7.38 3.75 -15.20
C ILE A 90 -7.00 5.22 -15.18
N GLN A 91 -7.96 6.08 -15.46
CA GLN A 91 -7.78 7.53 -15.39
C GLN A 91 -7.83 7.99 -13.94
N PHE A 92 -7.04 9.00 -13.62
CA PHE A 92 -7.09 9.69 -12.34
C PHE A 92 -6.99 11.18 -12.50
N ASP A 93 -7.66 11.90 -11.59
CA ASP A 93 -7.69 13.34 -11.52
C ASP A 93 -7.83 13.75 -10.05
N GLY A 94 -6.74 14.24 -9.48
CA GLY A 94 -6.67 14.62 -8.08
C GLY A 94 -7.51 15.83 -7.73
N SER A 95 -7.89 16.66 -8.73
CA SER A 95 -8.81 17.78 -8.52
C SER A 95 -10.25 17.31 -8.28
N LEU A 96 -10.62 16.18 -8.86
CA LEU A 96 -11.95 15.57 -8.72
C LEU A 96 -11.98 14.54 -7.59
N LYS A 97 -10.92 13.74 -7.47
CA LYS A 97 -10.88 12.61 -6.55
C LYS A 97 -9.47 12.40 -6.00
N PRO A 98 -9.15 12.92 -4.80
CA PRO A 98 -7.81 12.87 -4.25
C PRO A 98 -7.39 11.47 -3.78
N GLN A 99 -8.35 10.54 -3.64
CA GLN A 99 -8.10 9.16 -3.25
C GLN A 99 -9.17 8.23 -3.81
N PHE A 100 -8.77 7.00 -4.17
CA PHE A 100 -9.69 5.95 -4.59
C PHE A 100 -9.04 4.58 -4.50
N ASN A 101 -9.88 3.54 -4.45
CA ASN A 101 -9.47 2.17 -4.56
C ASN A 101 -10.11 1.57 -5.81
N GLN A 102 -9.37 0.68 -6.47
CA GLN A 102 -9.80 -0.04 -7.65
C GLN A 102 -9.27 -1.47 -7.57
N TYR A 103 -10.00 -2.40 -8.15
CA TYR A 103 -9.50 -3.75 -8.36
C TYR A 103 -9.92 -4.25 -9.74
N PHE A 104 -9.16 -5.19 -10.28
CA PHE A 104 -9.51 -5.93 -11.48
C PHE A 104 -8.85 -7.29 -11.46
N GLU A 105 -9.45 -8.24 -12.15
CA GLU A 105 -8.94 -9.58 -12.36
C GLU A 105 -8.39 -9.69 -13.79
N PRO A 106 -7.11 -10.05 -13.98
CA PRO A 106 -6.57 -10.37 -15.29
C PRO A 106 -7.19 -11.64 -15.83
N GLY A 107 -7.85 -11.56 -16.99
CA GLY A 107 -8.53 -12.69 -17.62
C GLY A 107 -8.16 -12.85 -19.09
N ILE A 108 -8.50 -14.02 -19.65
CA ILE A 108 -8.39 -14.33 -21.07
C ILE A 108 -9.56 -13.71 -21.83
N SER A 109 -9.29 -13.19 -23.04
CA SER A 109 -10.31 -12.55 -23.85
C SER A 109 -9.92 -12.57 -25.33
N LYS A 110 -10.68 -13.31 -26.14
CA LYS A 110 -10.49 -13.33 -27.59
C LYS A 110 -10.57 -11.91 -28.20
N ALA A 111 -11.47 -11.08 -27.73
CA ALA A 111 -11.64 -9.71 -28.20
C ALA A 111 -10.41 -8.82 -27.94
N ARG A 112 -9.61 -9.15 -26.94
CA ARG A 112 -8.35 -8.46 -26.61
C ARG A 112 -7.12 -9.19 -27.12
N MET A 113 -7.27 -10.27 -27.87
CA MET A 113 -6.22 -11.15 -28.36
C MET A 113 -5.36 -11.75 -27.23
N ILE A 114 -5.98 -11.98 -26.07
CA ILE A 114 -5.41 -12.68 -24.93
C ILE A 114 -6.00 -14.10 -24.95
N CYS A 115 -5.29 -15.03 -25.57
CA CYS A 115 -5.85 -16.31 -25.98
C CYS A 115 -5.74 -17.39 -24.93
N SER A 116 -4.79 -17.25 -24.03
CA SER A 116 -4.46 -18.29 -23.05
C SER A 116 -3.79 -17.70 -21.81
N VAL A 117 -3.63 -18.51 -20.80
CA VAL A 117 -2.94 -18.15 -19.55
C VAL A 117 -1.52 -17.64 -19.83
N SER A 118 -0.81 -18.23 -20.82
CA SER A 118 0.56 -17.78 -21.15
C SER A 118 0.66 -16.31 -21.53
N ASP A 119 -0.40 -15.69 -21.99
CA ASP A 119 -0.42 -14.28 -22.38
C ASP A 119 -0.49 -13.33 -21.18
N ILE A 120 -0.90 -13.82 -20.03
CA ILE A 120 -1.02 -13.03 -18.79
C ILE A 120 0.01 -13.43 -17.71
N LEU A 121 0.75 -14.54 -17.90
CA LEU A 121 1.78 -14.99 -16.96
C LEU A 121 3.01 -14.11 -16.98
N TRP A 122 3.71 -14.03 -15.85
CA TRP A 122 4.98 -13.37 -15.59
C TRP A 122 4.86 -11.88 -15.29
N GLU A 123 5.86 -11.11 -15.66
CA GLU A 123 6.02 -9.72 -15.21
C GLU A 123 5.10 -8.76 -15.96
N TRP A 124 4.26 -8.07 -15.23
CA TRP A 124 3.46 -6.93 -15.67
C TRP A 124 4.14 -5.63 -15.27
N THR A 125 3.93 -4.60 -16.08
CA THR A 125 4.41 -3.25 -15.77
C THR A 125 3.24 -2.27 -15.67
N VAL A 126 3.20 -1.50 -14.60
CA VAL A 126 2.26 -0.40 -14.44
C VAL A 126 2.97 0.90 -14.77
N VAL A 127 2.50 1.60 -15.78
CA VAL A 127 3.06 2.87 -16.23
C VAL A 127 2.12 4.03 -15.88
N PHE A 128 2.69 5.15 -15.48
CA PHE A 128 1.93 6.35 -15.13
C PHE A 128 2.19 7.42 -16.19
N LYS A 129 1.24 7.59 -17.12
CA LYS A 129 1.34 8.60 -18.16
C LYS A 129 0.99 9.99 -17.63
N GLN A 130 1.69 11.02 -18.12
CA GLN A 130 1.55 12.42 -17.71
C GLN A 130 2.01 12.72 -16.28
N THR A 131 2.80 11.83 -15.70
CA THR A 131 3.39 11.99 -14.38
C THR A 131 4.88 11.63 -14.38
N LYS A 132 5.56 11.96 -13.29
CA LYS A 132 6.97 11.58 -13.06
C LYS A 132 7.14 10.33 -12.18
N TYR A 133 6.05 9.61 -11.88
CA TYR A 133 6.11 8.41 -11.05
C TYR A 133 6.81 7.26 -11.78
N LYS A 134 7.62 6.52 -11.03
CA LYS A 134 8.32 5.35 -11.56
C LYS A 134 7.33 4.23 -11.84
N PRO A 135 7.55 3.44 -12.91
CA PRO A 135 6.74 2.25 -13.15
C PRO A 135 6.78 1.29 -11.95
N LEU A 136 5.67 0.62 -11.67
CA LEU A 136 5.59 -0.51 -10.76
C LEU A 136 5.62 -1.81 -11.55
N LYS A 137 6.08 -2.89 -10.93
CA LYS A 137 6.12 -4.22 -11.52
C LYS A 137 5.52 -5.23 -10.56
N PHE A 138 4.76 -6.17 -11.09
CA PHE A 138 4.25 -7.33 -10.35
C PHE A 138 4.26 -8.55 -11.26
N LYS A 139 4.05 -9.74 -10.70
CA LYS A 139 4.00 -10.99 -11.46
C LYS A 139 2.66 -11.69 -11.27
N ILE A 140 2.23 -12.39 -12.33
CA ILE A 140 1.23 -13.44 -12.21
C ILE A 140 1.98 -14.77 -12.35
N ILE A 141 1.89 -15.62 -11.31
CA ILE A 141 2.54 -16.92 -11.26
C ILE A 141 1.64 -18.00 -11.84
N ASN A 142 2.24 -19.10 -12.30
CA ASN A 142 1.50 -20.23 -12.90
C ASN A 142 0.83 -21.12 -11.84
N GLU A 143 0.00 -20.50 -11.00
CA GLU A 143 -0.85 -21.15 -10.03
C GLU A 143 -2.24 -20.53 -10.14
N THR A 144 -3.28 -21.37 -10.33
CA THR A 144 -4.67 -20.91 -10.42
C THR A 144 -5.33 -20.95 -9.04
N LEU A 145 -6.19 -20.01 -8.74
CA LEU A 145 -7.03 -20.07 -7.57
C LEU A 145 -7.97 -21.28 -7.67
N PRO A 146 -8.17 -22.07 -6.60
CA PRO A 146 -9.06 -23.21 -6.61
C PRO A 146 -10.49 -22.82 -7.03
N GLY A 147 -11.01 -23.50 -8.03
CA GLY A 147 -12.36 -23.27 -8.57
C GLY A 147 -12.42 -22.29 -9.74
N GLU A 148 -11.32 -21.63 -10.10
CA GLU A 148 -11.27 -20.65 -11.21
C GLU A 148 -10.75 -21.26 -12.52
N GLU A 149 -10.32 -22.52 -12.54
CA GLU A 149 -9.66 -23.18 -13.66
C GLU A 149 -10.47 -23.14 -14.95
N TYR A 150 -11.79 -23.20 -14.86
CA TYR A 150 -12.70 -23.22 -16.02
C TYR A 150 -12.72 -21.88 -16.78
N GLN A 151 -12.41 -20.76 -16.11
CA GLN A 151 -12.41 -19.43 -16.72
C GLN A 151 -11.17 -19.19 -17.60
N PHE A 152 -10.12 -19.98 -17.39
CA PHE A 152 -8.83 -19.80 -18.03
C PHE A 152 -8.52 -20.82 -19.13
N GLN A 153 -9.55 -21.44 -19.69
CA GLN A 153 -9.40 -22.30 -20.85
C GLN A 153 -9.07 -21.47 -22.09
N ARG A 154 -8.21 -22.01 -22.96
CA ARG A 154 -7.80 -21.35 -24.20
C ARG A 154 -9.03 -21.00 -25.06
N VAL A 155 -9.08 -19.75 -25.58
CA VAL A 155 -10.23 -19.18 -26.32
C VAL A 155 -9.93 -18.87 -27.80
N CYS A 156 -8.64 -18.98 -28.25
CA CYS A 156 -8.27 -18.84 -29.66
C CYS A 156 -7.14 -19.80 -30.14
#